data_34d2f3d4837f0b88b4df4010a80979d0
#
_entry.id   34d2f3d4837f0b88b4df4010a80979d0
#
_cell.length_a   1.000
_cell.length_b   1.000
_cell.length_c   1.000
_cell.angle_alpha   90.00
_cell.angle_beta   90.00
_cell.angle_gamma   90.00
#
_symmetry.space_group_name_H-M   'P 1'
#
loop_
_entity.id
_entity.type
_entity.pdbx_description
1 polymer ?
#
loop_
_entity_poly.entity_id
_entity_poly.type
_entity_poly.pdbx_seq_one_letter_code
_entity_poly.pdbx_strand_id
1 'polypeptide(L)'
;MPWVTEEEIQAAKNMTAYEYLRTHQAQRLQKTRTRNEWQLTDHDSFKINELSSKWHWKSRDIGGVSALRFLIEVDGMKFTDAVKLPVSYTHLRAH
;
A
#
# COMPACT_ATOMS: atom_id res chain seq x y z
N MET A 1 9.70 -5.55 -21.90
CA MET A 1 10.22 -4.37 -21.22
C MET A 1 9.25 -3.88 -20.16
N PRO A 2 9.71 -3.79 -18.94
CA PRO A 2 8.84 -3.34 -17.87
C PRO A 2 8.73 -1.82 -17.82
N TRP A 3 8.39 -1.22 -18.93
CA TRP A 3 8.13 0.21 -18.97
C TRP A 3 6.82 0.52 -18.27
N VAL A 4 6.81 1.60 -17.53
CA VAL A 4 5.58 2.11 -16.94
C VAL A 4 5.33 3.51 -17.51
N THR A 5 4.07 3.80 -17.77
CA THR A 5 3.68 5.10 -18.29
C THR A 5 3.46 6.08 -17.16
N GLU A 6 3.47 7.36 -17.49
CA GLU A 6 3.15 8.40 -16.51
C GLU A 6 1.77 8.17 -15.90
N GLU A 7 0.81 7.74 -16.73
CA GLU A 7 -0.55 7.46 -16.26
C GLU A 7 -0.57 6.32 -15.25
N GLU A 8 0.21 5.26 -15.49
CA GLU A 8 0.31 4.14 -14.58
C GLU A 8 0.92 4.57 -13.24
N ILE A 9 1.95 5.41 -13.30
CA ILE A 9 2.60 5.93 -12.10
C ILE A 9 1.61 6.76 -11.29
N GLN A 10 0.87 7.64 -11.94
CA GLN A 10 -0.12 8.47 -11.25
C GLN A 10 -1.23 7.64 -10.65
N ALA A 11 -1.70 6.63 -11.37
CA ALA A 11 -2.75 5.75 -10.85
C ALA A 11 -2.27 5.01 -9.60
N ALA A 12 -1.02 4.52 -9.63
CA ALA A 12 -0.44 3.83 -8.48
C ALA A 12 -0.27 4.77 -7.29
N LYS A 13 0.11 6.02 -7.53
CA LYS A 13 0.27 7.02 -6.47
C LYS A 13 -1.07 7.43 -5.87
N ASN A 14 -2.13 7.41 -6.66
CA ASN A 14 -3.45 7.81 -6.20
C ASN A 14 -4.14 6.75 -5.34
N MET A 15 -3.72 5.50 -5.45
CA MET A 15 -4.23 4.44 -4.58
C MET A 15 -3.52 4.51 -3.24
N THR A 16 -4.29 4.54 -2.15
CA THR A 16 -3.70 4.55 -0.81
C THR A 16 -3.31 3.12 -0.41
N ALA A 17 -2.33 3.03 0.49
CA ALA A 17 -1.91 1.72 1.01
C ALA A 17 -3.05 1.04 1.75
N TYR A 18 -3.84 1.81 2.50
CA TYR A 18 -4.96 1.24 3.23
C TYR A 18 -6.00 0.64 2.27
N GLU A 19 -6.35 1.36 1.21
CA GLU A 19 -7.28 0.88 0.20
C GLU A 19 -6.77 -0.39 -0.47
N TYR A 20 -5.48 -0.39 -0.84
CA TYR A 20 -4.86 -1.55 -1.47
C TYR A 20 -4.90 -2.77 -0.54
N LEU A 21 -4.48 -2.60 0.70
CA LEU A 21 -4.44 -3.70 1.67
C LEU A 21 -5.84 -4.21 1.97
N ARG A 22 -6.77 -3.32 2.21
CA ARG A 22 -8.14 -3.71 2.54
C ARG A 22 -8.81 -4.46 1.39
N THR A 23 -8.55 -4.05 0.16
CA THR A 23 -9.19 -4.63 -1.00
C THR A 23 -8.57 -5.95 -1.42
N HIS A 24 -7.25 -6.04 -1.38
CA HIS A 24 -6.52 -7.17 -1.97
C HIS A 24 -5.77 -8.03 -0.97
N GLN A 25 -5.43 -7.49 0.17
CA GLN A 25 -4.64 -8.21 1.19
C GLN A 25 -5.20 -7.97 2.58
N ALA A 26 -6.52 -8.05 2.70
CA ALA A 26 -7.18 -7.77 3.98
C ALA A 26 -6.69 -8.67 5.11
N GLN A 27 -6.25 -9.87 4.80
CA GLN A 27 -5.75 -10.80 5.80
C GLN A 27 -4.47 -10.32 6.49
N ARG A 28 -3.77 -9.35 5.89
CA ARG A 28 -2.57 -8.76 6.50
C ARG A 28 -2.92 -7.64 7.48
N LEU A 29 -4.15 -7.14 7.45
CA LEU A 29 -4.57 -6.06 8.33
C LEU A 29 -5.12 -6.63 9.63
N GLN A 30 -4.65 -6.08 10.75
CA GLN A 30 -5.12 -6.45 12.07
C GLN A 30 -5.46 -5.18 12.84
N LYS A 31 -6.67 -5.12 13.38
CA LYS A 31 -7.11 -3.95 14.14
C LYS A 31 -6.33 -3.84 15.44
N THR A 32 -5.87 -2.65 15.76
CA THR A 32 -5.19 -2.38 17.03
C THR A 32 -6.20 -1.85 18.04
N ARG A 33 -5.74 -1.60 19.26
CA ARG A 33 -6.58 -1.02 20.30
C ARG A 33 -6.80 0.47 20.08
N THR A 34 -5.95 1.08 19.28
CA THR A 34 -6.07 2.50 18.96
C THR A 34 -7.19 2.70 17.94
N ARG A 35 -8.00 3.72 18.17
CA ARG A 35 -9.12 4.04 17.31
C ARG A 35 -8.62 4.35 15.89
N ASN A 36 -9.29 3.76 14.90
CA ASN A 36 -9.01 3.97 13.47
C ASN A 36 -7.60 3.56 13.06
N GLU A 37 -6.96 2.69 13.85
CA GLU A 37 -5.60 2.23 13.54
C GLU A 37 -5.58 0.74 13.26
N TRP A 38 -4.80 0.37 12.25
CA TRP A 38 -4.56 -1.02 11.88
C TRP A 38 -3.07 -1.27 11.83
N GLN A 39 -2.67 -2.52 11.93
CA GLN A 39 -1.28 -2.92 11.79
C GLN A 39 -1.21 -4.11 10.84
N LEU A 40 -0.01 -4.43 10.37
CA LEU A 40 0.21 -5.63 9.56
C LEU A 40 0.45 -6.82 10.49
N THR A 41 -0.09 -7.97 10.10
CA THR A 41 0.12 -9.20 10.87
C THR A 41 1.57 -9.67 10.83
N ASP A 42 2.29 -9.35 9.76
CA ASP A 42 3.69 -9.73 9.57
C ASP A 42 4.68 -8.64 9.97
N HIS A 43 4.20 -7.44 10.29
CA HIS A 43 5.03 -6.32 10.72
C HIS A 43 4.29 -5.53 11.78
N ASP A 44 4.41 -5.94 13.04
CA ASP A 44 3.64 -5.34 14.12
C ASP A 44 4.05 -3.90 14.44
N SER A 45 5.21 -3.47 14.00
CA SER A 45 5.62 -2.07 14.16
C SER A 45 5.09 -1.16 13.06
N PHE A 46 4.42 -1.71 12.06
CA PHE A 46 3.75 -0.95 11.01
C PHE A 46 2.35 -0.57 11.45
N LYS A 47 2.03 0.71 11.40
CA LYS A 47 0.69 1.20 11.74
C LYS A 47 0.14 2.04 10.61
N ILE A 48 -1.15 1.94 10.37
CA ILE A 48 -1.83 2.69 9.32
C ILE A 48 -3.16 3.20 9.85
N ASN A 49 -3.49 4.44 9.52
CA ASN A 49 -4.74 5.07 9.95
C ASN A 49 -5.79 4.91 8.86
N GLU A 50 -6.97 4.40 9.23
CA GLU A 50 -8.01 4.13 8.24
C GLU A 50 -8.68 5.39 7.69
N LEU A 51 -8.62 6.50 8.41
CA LEU A 51 -9.25 7.74 7.96
C LEU A 51 -8.35 8.55 7.03
N SER A 52 -7.07 8.71 7.42
CA SER A 52 -6.12 9.50 6.64
C SER A 52 -5.32 8.67 5.65
N SER A 53 -5.32 7.35 5.84
CA SER A 53 -4.50 6.41 5.08
C SER A 53 -3.00 6.60 5.28
N LYS A 54 -2.61 7.43 6.23
CA LYS A 54 -1.20 7.60 6.56
C LYS A 54 -0.68 6.37 7.28
N TRP A 55 0.49 5.92 6.85
CA TRP A 55 1.12 4.77 7.50
C TRP A 55 2.54 5.12 7.91
N HIS A 56 3.04 4.40 8.91
CA HIS A 56 4.39 4.58 9.40
C HIS A 56 4.93 3.22 9.89
N TRP A 57 6.12 2.90 9.47
CA TRP A 57 6.81 1.68 9.88
C TRP A 57 7.96 2.07 10.79
N LYS A 58 7.73 1.94 12.10
CA LYS A 58 8.67 2.40 13.12
C LYS A 58 10.04 1.74 13.03
N SER A 59 10.07 0.45 12.71
CA SER A 59 11.33 -0.28 12.64
C SER A 59 12.31 0.30 11.63
N ARG A 60 11.81 0.92 10.59
CA ARG A 60 12.62 1.52 9.53
C ARG A 60 12.49 3.03 9.49
N ASP A 61 11.64 3.60 10.32
CA ASP A 61 11.36 5.04 10.35
C ASP A 61 11.00 5.58 8.97
N ILE A 62 10.09 4.89 8.30
CA ILE A 62 9.57 5.30 7.00
C ILE A 62 8.06 5.36 7.06
N GLY A 63 7.49 6.19 6.21
CA GLY A 63 6.04 6.34 6.16
C GLY A 63 5.57 7.00 4.88
N GLY A 64 4.27 7.06 4.73
CA GLY A 64 3.66 7.66 3.54
C GLY A 64 2.16 7.42 3.52
N VAL A 65 1.58 7.54 2.34
CA VAL A 65 0.15 7.33 2.13
C VAL A 65 -0.11 6.35 1.00
N SER A 66 0.65 6.46 -0.09
CA SER A 66 0.38 5.71 -1.31
C SER A 66 0.72 4.23 -1.19
N ALA A 67 -0.02 3.42 -1.94
CA ALA A 67 0.27 2.00 -2.08
C ALA A 67 1.62 1.78 -2.75
N LEU A 68 1.98 2.65 -3.70
CA LEU A 68 3.25 2.56 -4.41
C LEU A 68 4.42 2.62 -3.43
N ARG A 69 4.43 3.62 -2.57
CA ARG A 69 5.49 3.76 -1.58
C ARG A 69 5.51 2.58 -0.60
N PHE A 70 4.34 2.12 -0.19
CA PHE A 70 4.22 0.96 0.68
C PHE A 70 4.86 -0.28 0.06
N LEU A 71 4.54 -0.56 -1.20
CA LEU A 71 5.07 -1.74 -1.87
C LEU A 71 6.58 -1.68 -2.05
N ILE A 72 7.11 -0.50 -2.34
CA ILE A 72 8.55 -0.33 -2.51
C ILE A 72 9.29 -0.42 -1.16
N GLU A 73 8.82 0.34 -0.18
CA GLU A 73 9.55 0.50 1.08
C GLU A 73 9.31 -0.62 2.08
N VAL A 74 8.10 -1.16 2.12
CA VAL A 74 7.74 -2.21 3.10
C VAL A 74 7.91 -3.60 2.50
N ASP A 75 7.34 -3.83 1.32
CA ASP A 75 7.40 -5.13 0.67
C ASP A 75 8.66 -5.33 -0.17
N GLY A 76 9.47 -4.29 -0.34
CA GLY A 76 10.75 -4.42 -1.04
C GLY A 76 10.64 -4.64 -2.54
N MET A 77 9.53 -4.25 -3.14
CA MET A 77 9.32 -4.44 -4.57
C MET A 77 10.09 -3.42 -5.39
N LYS A 78 10.46 -3.82 -6.61
CA LYS A 78 11.05 -2.90 -7.56
C LYS A 78 10.00 -1.87 -7.98
N PHE A 79 10.46 -0.67 -8.35
CA PHE A 79 9.56 0.42 -8.73
C PHE A 79 8.56 0.00 -9.82
N THR A 80 9.04 -0.63 -10.88
CA THR A 80 8.18 -1.03 -12.00
C THR A 80 7.12 -2.05 -11.57
N ASP A 81 7.50 -3.00 -10.75
CA ASP A 81 6.56 -4.01 -10.24
C ASP A 81 5.55 -3.38 -9.30
N ALA A 82 6.01 -2.47 -8.44
CA ALA A 82 5.14 -1.78 -7.50
C ALA A 82 4.11 -0.91 -8.20
N VAL A 83 4.50 -0.28 -9.31
CA VAL A 83 3.58 0.53 -10.10
C VAL A 83 2.51 -0.35 -10.76
N LYS A 84 2.93 -1.47 -11.32
CA LYS A 84 2.03 -2.34 -12.09
C LYS A 84 1.03 -3.09 -11.22
N LEU A 85 1.39 -3.42 -10.00
CA LEU A 85 0.53 -4.25 -9.16
C LEU A 85 -0.82 -3.58 -8.86
N PRO A 86 -0.88 -2.35 -8.34
CA PRO A 86 -2.17 -1.69 -8.12
C PRO A 86 -2.93 -1.44 -9.41
N VAL A 87 -2.24 -1.09 -10.48
CA VAL A 87 -2.86 -0.83 -11.78
C VAL A 87 -3.48 -2.11 -12.34
N SER A 88 -2.79 -3.24 -12.21
CA SER A 88 -3.30 -4.53 -12.66
C SER A 88 -4.60 -4.89 -11.96
N TYR A 89 -4.67 -4.70 -10.65
CA TYR A 89 -5.89 -4.98 -9.89
C TYR A 89 -7.02 -4.07 -10.34
N THR A 90 -6.75 -2.80 -10.56
CA THR A 90 -7.75 -1.85 -11.05
C THR A 90 -8.26 -2.28 -12.43
N HIS A 91 -7.36 -2.71 -13.29
CA HIS A 91 -7.69 -3.17 -14.63
C HIS A 91 -8.60 -4.40 -14.59
N LEU A 92 -8.26 -5.37 -13.76
CA LEU A 92 -9.07 -6.57 -13.61
C LEU A 92 -10.45 -6.25 -13.10
N ARG A 93 -10.58 -5.28 -12.23
CA ARG A 93 -11.87 -4.88 -11.67
C ARG A 93 -12.74 -4.14 -12.70
N ALA A 94 -12.13 -3.53 -13.68
CA ALA A 94 -12.86 -2.80 -14.73
C ALA A 94 -13.59 -3.76 -15.68
N HIS A 95 -13.21 -5.00 -15.68
CA HIS A 95 -13.84 -6.01 -16.49
C HIS A 95 -14.83 -6.82 -15.69
#